data_bb967d7f68530a018fa1d000b5d3e25f
#
_entry.id   bb967d7f68530a018fa1d000b5d3e25f
#
_cell.length_a   1.000
_cell.length_b   1.000
_cell.length_c   1.000
_cell.angle_alpha   90.00
_cell.angle_beta   90.00
_cell.angle_gamma   90.00
#
_symmetry.space_group_name_H-M   'P 1'
#
loop_
_entity.id
_entity.type
_entity.pdbx_description
1 polymer ?
#
loop_
_entity_poly.entity_id
_entity_poly.type
_entity_poly.pdbx_seq_one_letter_code
_entity_poly.pdbx_strand_id
1 'polypeptide(L)'
;MNPFFPEEEYPDTYEIPFEKLYEMGIRGIIFDIDNTLVPPDAPADTRSRELFRRLRAIGLKTCLVSNNKGPRIRPFAEALRTPYVAKALKPRRFGYRKAMEIMGTKPEETISIGDQIFTDIWGARRMGIHAVLVAPMEPKEEPQILLKRLFEKPVLMAWRKRKPLA
;
A
#
# COMPACT_ATOMS: atom_id res chain seq x y z
N MET A 1 15.05 0.62 -14.35
CA MET A 1 14.78 1.18 -13.01
C MET A 1 14.76 0.03 -11.99
N ASN A 2 15.33 0.24 -10.81
CA ASN A 2 15.40 -0.80 -9.77
C ASN A 2 13.98 -1.15 -9.26
N PRO A 3 13.54 -2.42 -9.33
CA PRO A 3 12.18 -2.81 -8.95
C PRO A 3 11.90 -2.73 -7.44
N PHE A 4 12.92 -2.52 -6.63
CA PHE A 4 12.80 -2.34 -5.18
C PHE A 4 12.70 -0.88 -4.75
N PHE A 5 12.79 0.05 -5.69
CA PHE A 5 12.71 1.48 -5.39
C PHE A 5 11.27 1.97 -5.49
N PRO A 6 10.74 2.60 -4.43
CA PRO A 6 9.45 3.27 -4.51
C PRO A 6 9.58 4.53 -5.39
N GLU A 7 8.48 4.97 -5.96
CA GLU A 7 8.42 6.28 -6.62
C GLU A 7 8.38 7.41 -5.60
N GLU A 8 7.65 7.19 -4.50
CA GLU A 8 7.48 8.18 -3.45
C GLU A 8 7.55 7.54 -2.07
N GLU A 9 7.90 8.33 -1.07
CA GLU A 9 7.94 7.96 0.34
C GLU A 9 7.23 9.03 1.17
N TYR A 10 6.36 8.59 2.08
CA TYR A 10 5.67 9.43 3.04
C TYR A 10 5.84 8.87 4.45
N PRO A 11 5.88 9.72 5.49
CA PRO A 11 5.97 9.24 6.87
C PRO A 11 4.71 8.52 7.33
N ASP A 12 3.55 8.82 6.71
CA ASP A 12 2.25 8.26 7.06
C ASP A 12 1.34 8.24 5.84
N THR A 13 0.51 7.22 5.73
CA THR A 13 -0.52 7.10 4.68
C THR A 13 -1.44 8.32 4.67
N TYR A 14 -1.74 8.88 5.83
CA TYR A 14 -2.69 9.99 6.00
C TYR A 14 -2.13 11.35 5.54
N GLU A 15 -0.83 11.44 5.27
CA GLU A 15 -0.19 12.64 4.73
C GLU A 15 -0.11 12.66 3.19
N ILE A 16 -0.53 11.59 2.53
CA ILE A 16 -0.52 11.50 1.07
C ILE A 16 -1.57 12.46 0.48
N PRO A 17 -1.18 13.29 -0.52
CA PRO A 17 -2.10 14.27 -1.12
C PRO A 17 -3.01 13.60 -2.19
N PHE A 18 -4.03 12.89 -1.75
CA PHE A 18 -4.90 12.07 -2.61
C PHE A 18 -5.65 12.88 -3.67
N GLU A 19 -6.08 14.10 -3.35
CA GLU A 19 -6.74 15.00 -4.29
C GLU A 19 -5.82 15.33 -5.45
N LYS A 20 -4.57 15.61 -5.17
CA LYS A 20 -3.55 15.88 -6.19
C LYS A 20 -3.28 14.66 -7.06
N LEU A 21 -3.23 13.46 -6.48
CA LEU A 21 -3.08 12.22 -7.23
C LEU A 21 -4.25 12.01 -8.20
N TYR A 22 -5.48 12.29 -7.77
CA TYR A 22 -6.65 12.24 -8.63
C TYR A 22 -6.55 13.23 -9.80
N GLU A 23 -6.12 14.46 -9.54
CA GLU A 23 -5.88 15.47 -10.58
C GLU A 23 -4.82 15.03 -11.58
N MET A 24 -3.83 14.27 -11.13
CA MET A 24 -2.77 13.70 -11.98
C MET A 24 -3.19 12.47 -12.80
N GLY A 25 -4.42 12.00 -12.64
CA GLY A 25 -4.97 10.88 -13.41
C GLY A 25 -5.06 9.56 -12.66
N ILE A 26 -4.72 9.51 -11.39
CA ILE A 26 -4.92 8.29 -10.58
C ILE A 26 -6.41 8.05 -10.35
N ARG A 27 -6.81 6.80 -10.45
CA ARG A 27 -8.23 6.37 -10.32
C ARG A 27 -8.41 5.22 -9.32
N GLY A 28 -7.36 4.45 -9.06
CA GLY A 28 -7.41 3.33 -8.13
C GLY A 28 -6.25 3.33 -7.15
N ILE A 29 -6.53 2.91 -5.92
CA ILE A 29 -5.53 2.79 -4.87
C ILE A 29 -5.61 1.41 -4.24
N ILE A 30 -4.48 0.73 -4.22
CA ILE A 30 -4.27 -0.52 -3.50
C ILE A 30 -3.61 -0.19 -2.16
N PHE A 31 -4.20 -0.68 -1.07
CA PHE A 31 -3.64 -0.50 0.27
C PHE A 31 -3.23 -1.84 0.89
N ASP A 32 -2.06 -1.87 1.51
CA ASP A 32 -1.78 -2.80 2.59
C ASP A 32 -2.50 -2.35 3.86
N ILE A 33 -2.65 -3.22 4.86
CA ILE A 33 -3.37 -2.93 6.11
C ILE A 33 -2.40 -2.70 7.26
N ASP A 34 -1.76 -3.78 7.71
CA ASP A 34 -0.92 -3.79 8.91
C ASP A 34 0.32 -2.90 8.74
N ASN A 35 0.55 -1.99 9.67
CA ASN A 35 1.60 -0.96 9.60
C ASN A 35 1.48 0.05 8.44
N THR A 36 0.37 0.05 7.73
CA THR A 36 0.09 0.99 6.63
C THR A 36 -1.12 1.87 6.96
N LEU A 37 -2.25 1.27 7.30
CA LEU A 37 -3.49 1.97 7.68
C LEU A 37 -3.70 2.02 9.19
N VAL A 38 -3.28 0.97 9.88
CA VAL A 38 -3.39 0.78 11.33
C VAL A 38 -2.17 0.04 11.83
N PRO A 39 -1.89 0.07 13.15
CA PRO A 39 -0.90 -0.82 13.75
C PRO A 39 -1.20 -2.30 13.46
N PRO A 40 -0.19 -3.19 13.53
CA PRO A 40 -0.41 -4.62 13.29
C PRO A 40 -1.55 -5.20 14.11
N ASP A 41 -2.41 -5.97 13.44
CA ASP A 41 -3.59 -6.65 13.99
C ASP A 41 -4.69 -5.74 14.57
N ALA A 42 -4.55 -4.41 14.45
CA ALA A 42 -5.56 -3.48 14.91
C ALA A 42 -6.81 -3.47 14.00
N PRO A 43 -8.00 -3.22 14.56
CA PRO A 43 -9.21 -3.03 13.76
C PRO A 43 -9.20 -1.69 13.03
N ALA A 44 -10.13 -1.51 12.09
CA ALA A 44 -10.37 -0.22 11.47
C ALA A 44 -10.75 0.82 12.53
N ASP A 45 -10.11 1.96 12.48
CA ASP A 45 -10.31 3.07 13.40
C ASP A 45 -11.06 4.25 12.74
N THR A 46 -11.33 5.29 13.50
CA THR A 46 -12.00 6.50 13.00
C THR A 46 -11.21 7.13 11.84
N ARG A 47 -9.90 7.20 11.98
CA ARG A 47 -9.01 7.81 10.99
C ARG A 47 -9.02 7.07 9.65
N SER A 48 -8.96 5.75 9.67
CA SER A 48 -9.04 4.93 8.46
C SER A 48 -10.42 5.02 7.80
N ARG A 49 -11.51 5.03 8.59
CA ARG A 49 -12.86 5.19 8.06
C ARG A 49 -13.06 6.54 7.39
N GLU A 50 -12.59 7.61 7.99
CA GLU A 50 -12.66 8.96 7.42
C GLU A 50 -11.84 9.08 6.13
N LEU A 51 -10.64 8.50 6.11
CA LEU A 51 -9.83 8.45 4.90
C LEU A 51 -10.60 7.79 3.75
N PHE A 52 -11.15 6.60 3.95
CA PHE A 52 -11.87 5.89 2.89
C PHE A 52 -13.15 6.61 2.44
N ARG A 53 -13.82 7.30 3.36
CA ARG A 53 -14.95 8.18 3.00
C ARG A 53 -14.50 9.32 2.09
N ARG A 54 -13.38 9.97 2.43
CA ARG A 54 -12.78 11.05 1.64
C ARG A 54 -12.34 10.54 0.27
N LEU A 55 -11.71 9.37 0.18
CA LEU A 55 -11.29 8.80 -1.09
C LEU A 55 -12.47 8.54 -2.02
N ARG A 56 -13.59 8.02 -1.50
CA ARG A 56 -14.81 7.87 -2.29
C ARG A 56 -15.38 9.20 -2.77
N ALA A 57 -15.36 10.22 -1.91
CA ALA A 57 -15.84 11.56 -2.28
C ALA A 57 -14.97 12.20 -3.38
N ILE A 58 -13.67 11.94 -3.39
CA ILE A 58 -12.76 12.39 -4.45
C ILE A 58 -13.07 11.67 -5.79
N GLY A 59 -13.56 10.44 -5.73
CA GLY A 59 -13.80 9.59 -6.90
C GLY A 59 -12.74 8.51 -7.10
N LEU A 60 -11.90 8.26 -6.07
CA LEU A 60 -10.91 7.20 -6.09
C LEU A 60 -11.53 5.87 -5.69
N LYS A 61 -11.25 4.84 -6.46
CA LYS A 61 -11.59 3.46 -6.11
C LYS A 61 -10.50 2.87 -5.23
N THR A 62 -10.86 1.95 -4.35
CA THR A 62 -9.93 1.36 -3.40
C THR A 62 -10.05 -0.16 -3.38
N CYS A 63 -8.96 -0.83 -3.03
CA CYS A 63 -8.94 -2.27 -2.74
C CYS A 63 -7.83 -2.56 -1.73
N LEU A 64 -8.14 -3.36 -0.72
CA LEU A 64 -7.15 -3.85 0.22
C LEU A 64 -6.48 -5.10 -0.35
N VAL A 65 -5.16 -5.17 -0.28
CA VAL A 65 -4.39 -6.35 -0.72
C VAL A 65 -3.45 -6.77 0.40
N SER A 66 -3.72 -7.91 1.01
CA SER A 66 -2.99 -8.39 2.17
C SER A 66 -2.60 -9.86 2.03
N ASN A 67 -1.45 -10.22 2.62
CA ASN A 67 -1.02 -11.60 2.75
C ASN A 67 -1.77 -12.34 3.86
N ASN A 68 -2.48 -11.62 4.72
CA ASN A 68 -3.29 -12.20 5.79
C ASN A 68 -4.51 -12.97 5.27
N LYS A 69 -5.09 -13.79 6.15
CA LYS A 69 -6.27 -14.60 5.85
C LYS A 69 -7.56 -13.76 5.92
N GLY A 70 -8.62 -14.26 5.26
CA GLY A 70 -9.94 -13.62 5.22
C GLY A 70 -10.50 -13.17 6.57
N PRO A 71 -10.45 -14.00 7.66
CA PRO A 71 -10.94 -13.60 8.98
C PRO A 71 -10.31 -12.32 9.55
N ARG A 72 -9.05 -12.02 9.23
CA ARG A 72 -8.40 -10.75 9.62
C ARG A 72 -8.90 -9.59 8.78
N ILE A 73 -9.06 -9.78 7.47
CA ILE A 73 -9.25 -8.69 6.51
C ILE A 73 -10.72 -8.32 6.35
N ARG A 74 -11.60 -9.30 6.36
CA ARG A 74 -13.03 -9.11 6.10
C ARG A 74 -13.69 -8.07 7.00
N PRO A 75 -13.59 -8.14 8.34
CA PRO A 75 -14.20 -7.13 9.21
C PRO A 75 -13.63 -5.73 8.96
N PHE A 76 -12.33 -5.65 8.66
CA PHE A 76 -11.65 -4.41 8.34
C PHE A 76 -12.19 -3.81 7.04
N ALA A 77 -12.28 -4.60 5.99
CA ALA A 77 -12.81 -4.18 4.68
C ALA A 77 -14.28 -3.76 4.76
N GLU A 78 -15.09 -4.49 5.50
CA GLU A 78 -16.50 -4.16 5.74
C GLU A 78 -16.65 -2.81 6.46
N ALA A 79 -15.83 -2.56 7.48
CA ALA A 79 -15.83 -1.29 8.21
C ALA A 79 -15.45 -0.10 7.32
N LEU A 80 -14.56 -0.29 6.36
CA LEU A 80 -14.15 0.73 5.39
C LEU A 80 -15.04 0.76 4.14
N ARG A 81 -15.95 -0.18 3.97
CA ARG A 81 -16.79 -0.34 2.77
C ARG A 81 -15.96 -0.43 1.49
N THR A 82 -14.96 -1.30 1.50
CA THR A 82 -14.02 -1.46 0.40
C THR A 82 -13.83 -2.94 0.06
N PRO A 83 -13.61 -3.30 -1.22
CA PRO A 83 -13.23 -4.65 -1.57
C PRO A 83 -11.84 -5.01 -1.07
N TYR A 84 -11.54 -6.31 -1.07
CA TYR A 84 -10.25 -6.80 -0.61
C TYR A 84 -9.81 -8.07 -1.33
N VAL A 85 -8.51 -8.33 -1.31
CA VAL A 85 -7.88 -9.57 -1.72
C VAL A 85 -7.08 -10.12 -0.54
N ALA A 86 -7.56 -11.21 0.04
CA ALA A 86 -6.87 -11.95 1.10
C ALA A 86 -5.88 -12.95 0.49
N LYS A 87 -4.90 -13.40 1.29
CA LYS A 87 -3.88 -14.38 0.86
C LYS A 87 -3.28 -14.00 -0.50
N ALA A 88 -2.92 -12.74 -0.65
CA ALA A 88 -2.48 -12.18 -1.93
C ALA A 88 -1.12 -12.70 -2.38
N LEU A 89 -0.35 -13.31 -1.49
CA LEU A 89 0.97 -13.88 -1.76
C LEU A 89 1.95 -12.82 -2.32
N LYS A 90 1.85 -11.57 -1.81
CA LYS A 90 2.80 -10.52 -2.19
C LYS A 90 4.25 -10.96 -1.95
N PRO A 91 5.17 -10.74 -2.86
CA PRO A 91 5.12 -9.85 -4.03
C PRO A 91 4.62 -10.49 -5.33
N ARG A 92 3.91 -11.61 -5.29
CA ARG A 92 3.36 -12.22 -6.50
C ARG A 92 2.33 -11.29 -7.15
N ARG A 93 2.19 -11.40 -8.47
CA ARG A 93 1.33 -10.52 -9.29
C ARG A 93 -0.16 -10.73 -9.06
N PHE A 94 -0.55 -11.88 -8.55
CA PHE A 94 -1.95 -12.29 -8.40
C PHE A 94 -2.81 -11.26 -7.66
N GLY A 95 -2.40 -10.85 -6.46
CA GLY A 95 -3.18 -9.92 -5.62
C GLY A 95 -3.39 -8.56 -6.28
N TYR A 96 -2.35 -8.03 -6.90
CA TYR A 96 -2.40 -6.74 -7.61
C TYR A 96 -3.30 -6.79 -8.84
N ARG A 97 -3.17 -7.84 -9.64
CA ARG A 97 -4.03 -8.06 -10.81
C ARG A 97 -5.50 -8.14 -10.40
N LYS A 98 -5.79 -8.94 -9.39
CA LYS A 98 -7.14 -9.10 -8.87
C LYS A 98 -7.73 -7.79 -8.36
N ALA A 99 -6.95 -7.00 -7.64
CA ALA A 99 -7.38 -5.69 -7.15
C ALA A 99 -7.71 -4.73 -8.30
N MET A 100 -6.88 -4.67 -9.33
CA MET A 100 -7.15 -3.84 -10.50
C MET A 100 -8.40 -4.29 -11.26
N GLU A 101 -8.62 -5.60 -11.41
CA GLU A 101 -9.86 -6.15 -11.99
C GLU A 101 -11.08 -5.71 -11.20
N ILE A 102 -11.04 -5.80 -9.88
CA ILE A 102 -12.14 -5.38 -8.99
C ILE A 102 -12.41 -3.88 -9.12
N MET A 103 -11.37 -3.06 -9.13
CA MET A 103 -11.50 -1.61 -9.27
C MET A 103 -11.81 -1.16 -10.71
N GLY A 104 -11.54 -2.00 -11.71
CA GLY A 104 -11.66 -1.63 -13.11
C GLY A 104 -10.62 -0.60 -13.53
N THR A 105 -9.41 -0.68 -12.98
CA THR A 105 -8.32 0.27 -13.25
C THR A 105 -7.14 -0.41 -13.94
N LYS A 106 -6.33 0.40 -14.62
CA LYS A 106 -5.09 -0.02 -15.30
C LYS A 106 -3.88 0.30 -14.44
N PRO A 107 -2.71 -0.34 -14.67
CA PRO A 107 -1.50 -0.06 -13.92
C PRO A 107 -1.12 1.42 -13.88
N GLU A 108 -1.20 2.12 -15.01
CA GLU A 108 -0.81 3.53 -15.15
C GLU A 108 -1.72 4.51 -14.39
N GLU A 109 -2.91 4.10 -13.99
CA GLU A 109 -3.85 4.90 -13.20
C GLU A 109 -4.06 4.37 -11.79
N THR A 110 -3.19 3.43 -11.36
CA THR A 110 -3.26 2.79 -10.06
C THR A 110 -2.00 3.08 -9.26
N ILE A 111 -2.16 3.38 -7.98
CA ILE A 111 -1.05 3.42 -7.02
C ILE A 111 -1.21 2.31 -5.99
N SER A 112 -0.10 1.88 -5.42
CA SER A 112 -0.08 0.91 -4.32
C SER A 112 0.68 1.51 -3.15
N ILE A 113 0.09 1.44 -1.96
CA ILE A 113 0.63 2.01 -0.74
C ILE A 113 0.91 0.88 0.25
N GLY A 114 2.12 0.82 0.77
CA GLY A 114 2.53 -0.18 1.74
C GLY A 114 3.81 0.20 2.46
N ASP A 115 4.17 -0.58 3.47
CA ASP A 115 5.31 -0.30 4.36
C ASP A 115 6.51 -1.22 4.14
N GLN A 116 6.37 -2.26 3.30
CA GLN A 116 7.42 -3.25 3.06
C GLN A 116 7.92 -3.22 1.62
N ILE A 117 9.24 -3.08 1.45
CA ILE A 117 9.87 -3.04 0.12
C ILE A 117 9.71 -4.35 -0.63
N PHE A 118 10.04 -5.49 0.01
CA PHE A 118 10.08 -6.78 -0.69
C PHE A 118 8.71 -7.42 -0.95
N THR A 119 7.67 -6.89 -0.36
CA THR A 119 6.29 -7.33 -0.60
C THR A 119 5.47 -6.29 -1.34
N ASP A 120 5.32 -5.09 -0.76
CA ASP A 120 4.44 -4.04 -1.28
C ASP A 120 5.05 -3.31 -2.48
N ILE A 121 6.26 -2.80 -2.34
CA ILE A 121 6.91 -2.01 -3.40
C ILE A 121 7.28 -2.89 -4.59
N TRP A 122 8.00 -3.97 -4.33
CA TRP A 122 8.41 -4.89 -5.40
C TRP A 122 7.21 -5.50 -6.13
N GLY A 123 6.18 -5.91 -5.39
CA GLY A 123 4.97 -6.46 -5.98
C GLY A 123 4.27 -5.49 -6.93
N ALA A 124 4.07 -4.25 -6.48
CA ALA A 124 3.46 -3.20 -7.30
C ALA A 124 4.31 -2.86 -8.53
N ARG A 125 5.61 -2.68 -8.35
CA ARG A 125 6.54 -2.37 -9.44
C ARG A 125 6.55 -3.43 -10.53
N ARG A 126 6.45 -4.70 -10.16
CA ARG A 126 6.35 -5.82 -11.12
C ARG A 126 5.10 -5.77 -11.99
N MET A 127 4.09 -5.03 -11.57
CA MET A 127 2.84 -4.84 -12.30
C MET A 127 2.78 -3.52 -13.07
N GLY A 128 3.85 -2.72 -13.02
CA GLY A 128 3.83 -1.38 -13.60
C GLY A 128 2.99 -0.37 -12.82
N ILE A 129 2.68 -0.68 -11.56
CA ILE A 129 1.90 0.17 -10.66
C ILE A 129 2.85 1.13 -9.93
N HIS A 130 2.46 2.38 -9.82
CA HIS A 130 3.18 3.40 -9.04
C HIS A 130 3.17 3.01 -7.56
N ALA A 131 4.35 2.81 -6.98
CA ALA A 131 4.51 2.30 -5.63
C ALA A 131 4.91 3.40 -4.66
N VAL A 132 4.13 3.53 -3.58
CA VAL A 132 4.33 4.51 -2.52
C VAL A 132 4.69 3.77 -1.23
N LEU A 133 5.83 4.13 -0.65
CA LEU A 133 6.29 3.59 0.62
C LEU A 133 5.85 4.50 1.77
N VAL A 134 5.33 3.90 2.83
CA VAL A 134 5.07 4.61 4.10
C VAL A 134 5.89 3.98 5.22
N ALA A 135 6.22 4.77 6.22
CA ALA A 135 6.92 4.27 7.39
C ALA A 135 5.99 3.37 8.22
N PRO A 136 6.49 2.24 8.77
CA PRO A 136 5.68 1.39 9.64
C PRO A 136 5.28 2.14 10.91
N MET A 137 4.04 1.93 11.35
CA MET A 137 3.49 2.63 12.52
C MET A 137 4.07 2.15 13.85
N GLU A 138 4.35 0.84 13.94
CA GLU A 138 4.94 0.23 15.13
C GLU A 138 6.18 -0.57 14.78
N PRO A 139 7.25 -0.47 15.61
CA PRO A 139 8.49 -1.22 15.39
C PRO A 139 8.39 -2.71 15.79
N LYS A 140 7.38 -3.09 16.57
CA LYS A 140 7.19 -4.48 17.03
C LYS A 140 6.52 -5.30 15.93
N GLU A 141 7.30 -6.16 15.31
CA GLU A 141 6.88 -7.02 14.23
C GLU A 141 7.34 -8.46 14.50
N GLU A 142 6.76 -9.42 13.79
CA GLU A 142 7.22 -10.81 13.84
C GLU A 142 8.69 -10.92 13.41
N PRO A 143 9.47 -11.90 13.94
CA PRO A 143 10.91 -12.01 13.64
C PRO A 143 11.25 -12.06 12.16
N GLN A 144 10.43 -12.72 11.35
CA GLN A 144 10.62 -12.79 9.89
C GLN A 144 10.49 -11.42 9.21
N ILE A 145 9.60 -10.56 9.70
CA ILE A 145 9.43 -9.19 9.19
C ILE A 145 10.61 -8.32 9.62
N LEU A 146 11.06 -8.45 10.87
CA LEU A 146 12.26 -7.76 11.35
C LEU A 146 13.50 -8.10 10.53
N LEU A 147 13.65 -9.37 10.15
CA LEU A 147 14.75 -9.81 9.28
C LEU A 147 14.66 -9.15 7.90
N LYS A 148 13.47 -9.11 7.29
CA LYS A 148 13.24 -8.40 6.02
C LYS A 148 13.61 -6.92 6.13
N ARG A 149 13.25 -6.26 7.24
CA ARG A 149 13.60 -4.85 7.49
C ARG A 149 15.11 -4.60 7.45
N LEU A 150 15.91 -5.52 7.98
CA LEU A 150 17.37 -5.43 7.92
C LEU A 150 17.88 -5.42 6.47
N PHE A 151 17.30 -6.23 5.59
CA PHE A 151 17.63 -6.24 4.16
C PHE A 151 17.07 -5.05 3.40
N GLU A 152 15.99 -4.44 3.86
CA GLU A 152 15.41 -3.23 3.26
C GLU A 152 16.28 -1.99 3.47
N LYS A 153 16.97 -1.88 4.60
CA LYS A 153 17.79 -0.71 4.93
C LYS A 153 18.79 -0.33 3.85
N PRO A 154 19.64 -1.24 3.32
CA PRO A 154 20.58 -0.87 2.27
C PRO A 154 19.89 -0.45 0.97
N VAL A 155 18.74 -1.03 0.65
CA VAL A 155 17.93 -0.67 -0.53
C VAL A 155 17.41 0.77 -0.38
N LEU A 156 16.84 1.10 0.78
CA LEU A 156 16.35 2.45 1.07
C LEU A 156 17.47 3.49 1.07
N MET A 157 18.62 3.16 1.64
CA MET A 157 19.78 4.05 1.61
C MET A 157 20.26 4.32 0.17
N ALA A 158 20.30 3.30 -0.66
CA ALA A 158 20.69 3.44 -2.06
C ALA A 158 19.67 4.28 -2.85
N TRP A 159 18.38 4.10 -2.59
CA TRP A 159 17.32 4.86 -3.22
C TRP A 159 17.37 6.35 -2.81
N ARG A 160 17.45 6.63 -1.50
CA ARG A 160 17.50 8.01 -0.97
C ARG A 160 18.70 8.80 -1.49
N LYS A 161 19.85 8.14 -1.70
CA LYS A 161 21.03 8.78 -2.30
C LYS A 161 20.84 9.18 -3.75
N ARG A 162 19.93 8.54 -4.48
CA ARG A 162 19.63 8.82 -5.90
C ARG A 162 18.51 9.84 -6.08
N LYS A 163 17.74 10.10 -5.04
CA LYS A 163 16.68 11.11 -5.09
C LYS A 163 17.35 12.48 -5.14
N PRO A 164 17.09 13.33 -6.16
CA PRO A 164 17.61 14.68 -6.15
C PRO A 164 17.12 15.40 -4.90
N LEU A 165 18.01 16.13 -4.27
CA LEU A 165 17.65 17.01 -3.16
C LEU A 165 16.54 17.96 -3.65
N ALA A 166 15.38 17.83 -3.06
CA ALA A 166 14.26 18.70 -3.34
C ALA A 166 14.54 20.12 -2.85
#